data_81b0980cca764f65e1cb234eccd25646
#
_entry.id   81b0980cca764f65e1cb234eccd25646
#
_cell.length_a   1.000
_cell.length_b   1.000
_cell.length_c   1.000
_cell.angle_alpha   90.00
_cell.angle_beta   90.00
_cell.angle_gamma   90.00
#
_symmetry.space_group_name_H-M   'P 1'
#
loop_
_entity.id
_entity.type
_entity.pdbx_description
1 polymer ?
#
loop_
_entity_poly.entity_id
_entity_poly.type
_entity_poly.pdbx_seq_one_letter_code
_entity_poly.pdbx_strand_id
1 'polypeptide(L)'
;MDYQYYDEPDYADEEDEGSGGVGGGSDIVYVDQDSTKSQSNSDYDDDDFENVANRLWESYEHCILPSLSQVTSYIVPLLLGCLLCRLLSTLYARRARLVTSVTNVAASCSCSWQEANSLKLAPLHLINALCGAGVLYATLGQKMLILLLLSGISFVLLQLVRLGKGQRAAVAIAALSIGSQFLYELAIWQKRDDWPQLRGLQMVTNMKVISLAFDLTASGAPGLRMPSIHAYLGYIYNPASCALGPWLSYARYLDSLHKKPPLRRNLFHMLVNVLLSLVALVISNCIAPALGELHVPEVEYTTRHSDLAHWLLMYTGAMSVRTSHYFVSFLSQAQLAAAGQQLDTTTTPHSSSEELLGELVVRPWHIEWPRSLSALVRCWNVPMHEWLKRYVYSTSKLEPRSRPNTIVAVFCTYVVSSLLHGMDFRIYLVLLSLATFAEGETMLRRHLARLFNACVAANPCPGAERCRYAYCPQQRGWLCASSWLVGLINLAFTLLAIFHLAYLGVVLLNETLVMESDNELPFLYHWASAGYLSHYVGIGMFVLYLFIS
;
A
#
# COMPACT_ATOMS: atom_id res chain seq x y z
N MET A 1 12.78 13.49 -10.60
CA MET A 1 14.13 13.17 -10.14
C MET A 1 14.97 13.08 -11.37
N ASP A 2 15.81 14.09 -11.57
CA ASP A 2 16.68 14.15 -12.75
C ASP A 2 17.82 13.17 -12.53
N TYR A 3 17.87 12.13 -13.35
CA TYR A 3 19.09 11.36 -13.55
C TYR A 3 19.99 12.20 -14.44
N GLN A 4 21.05 12.75 -13.89
CA GLN A 4 22.16 13.25 -14.68
C GLN A 4 22.84 12.06 -15.36
N TYR A 5 22.74 12.05 -16.67
CA TYR A 5 23.56 11.22 -17.56
C TYR A 5 25.00 11.68 -17.37
N TYR A 6 25.87 10.80 -16.94
CA TYR A 6 27.31 10.99 -17.07
C TYR A 6 27.67 10.54 -18.48
N ASP A 7 28.16 11.50 -19.28
CA ASP A 7 28.77 11.24 -20.58
C ASP A 7 30.02 10.38 -20.38
N GLU A 8 30.06 9.23 -21.03
CA GLU A 8 31.28 8.43 -21.16
C GLU A 8 32.24 9.18 -22.10
N PRO A 9 33.56 9.20 -21.81
CA PRO A 9 34.52 9.77 -22.72
C PRO A 9 34.79 8.84 -23.94
N ASP A 10 34.65 9.41 -25.12
CA ASP A 10 35.05 8.82 -26.40
C ASP A 10 36.49 8.30 -26.34
N TYR A 11 36.70 7.01 -26.55
CA TYR A 11 37.98 6.44 -26.92
C TYR A 11 38.06 6.38 -28.44
N ALA A 12 38.96 7.19 -28.99
CA ALA A 12 39.32 7.22 -30.40
C ALA A 12 40.00 5.93 -30.80
N ASP A 13 39.58 5.41 -31.95
CA ASP A 13 40.23 4.33 -32.70
C ASP A 13 41.62 4.77 -33.14
N GLU A 14 42.67 4.04 -32.76
CA GLU A 14 43.95 4.04 -33.48
C GLU A 14 44.09 2.71 -34.22
N GLU A 15 43.96 2.78 -35.54
CA GLU A 15 44.39 1.75 -36.49
C GLU A 15 45.92 1.72 -36.51
N ASP A 16 46.51 0.54 -36.36
CA ASP A 16 47.87 0.33 -36.86
C ASP A 16 48.00 -1.03 -37.56
N GLU A 17 48.41 -0.94 -38.83
CA GLU A 17 48.69 -2.05 -39.73
C GLU A 17 50.06 -2.66 -39.43
N GLY A 18 50.20 -3.97 -39.65
CA GLY A 18 51.55 -4.50 -39.85
C GLY A 18 51.72 -6.02 -39.75
N SER A 19 51.50 -6.65 -40.85
CA SER A 19 52.22 -7.78 -41.47
C SER A 19 52.95 -8.87 -40.64
N GLY A 20 52.59 -10.11 -40.94
CA GLY A 20 53.54 -11.13 -41.42
C GLY A 20 54.16 -12.09 -40.42
N GLY A 21 53.99 -13.39 -40.69
CA GLY A 21 55.00 -14.37 -40.30
C GLY A 21 54.52 -15.76 -39.85
N VAL A 22 54.60 -16.66 -40.72
CA VAL A 22 54.45 -18.14 -40.69
C VAL A 22 55.36 -18.81 -39.64
N GLY A 23 54.89 -19.94 -39.04
CA GLY A 23 55.81 -20.90 -38.48
C GLY A 23 55.22 -21.82 -37.41
N GLY A 24 55.03 -23.08 -37.73
CA GLY A 24 54.52 -24.19 -36.97
C GLY A 24 55.39 -24.69 -35.82
N GLY A 25 54.84 -25.59 -35.06
CA GLY A 25 55.59 -26.39 -34.09
C GLY A 25 54.69 -26.94 -32.98
N SER A 26 54.29 -28.18 -33.15
CA SER A 26 53.69 -29.03 -32.11
C SER A 26 54.74 -29.37 -31.06
N ASP A 27 54.44 -29.20 -29.78
CA ASP A 27 55.11 -29.98 -28.73
C ASP A 27 54.11 -30.25 -27.59
N ILE A 28 53.88 -31.56 -27.44
CA ILE A 28 53.17 -32.20 -26.35
C ILE A 28 54.13 -32.29 -25.17
N VAL A 29 53.85 -31.70 -24.05
CA VAL A 29 54.56 -31.93 -22.80
C VAL A 29 53.62 -32.61 -21.80
N TYR A 30 53.94 -33.89 -21.53
CA TYR A 30 53.46 -34.61 -20.36
C TYR A 30 54.11 -34.01 -19.12
N VAL A 31 53.32 -33.74 -18.08
CA VAL A 31 53.84 -33.50 -16.73
C VAL A 31 53.15 -34.42 -15.76
N ASP A 32 53.98 -35.08 -15.00
CA ASP A 32 53.76 -36.12 -14.02
C ASP A 32 52.82 -35.75 -12.84
N GLN A 33 52.08 -36.74 -12.43
CA GLN A 33 51.51 -36.84 -11.08
C GLN A 33 52.63 -37.07 -10.06
N ASP A 34 52.65 -36.33 -8.98
CA ASP A 34 52.75 -36.73 -7.57
C ASP A 34 53.27 -35.58 -6.70
N SER A 35 52.46 -35.04 -5.86
CA SER A 35 52.82 -34.79 -4.45
C SER A 35 51.60 -34.33 -3.66
N THR A 36 51.04 -35.24 -2.91
CA THR A 36 50.20 -35.04 -1.75
C THR A 36 50.85 -34.08 -0.76
N LYS A 37 50.24 -32.90 -0.60
CA LYS A 37 50.38 -32.09 0.63
C LYS A 37 48.99 -31.73 1.12
N SER A 38 48.64 -32.33 2.24
CA SER A 38 47.56 -31.92 3.12
C SER A 38 47.76 -30.45 3.52
N GLN A 39 47.00 -29.56 2.90
CA GLN A 39 46.84 -28.17 3.36
C GLN A 39 45.54 -28.05 4.14
N SER A 40 45.68 -27.51 5.33
CA SER A 40 44.70 -27.40 6.39
C SER A 40 43.43 -26.65 5.93
N ASN A 41 42.26 -27.17 6.34
CA ASN A 41 40.90 -26.66 6.16
C ASN A 41 40.64 -25.30 6.89
N SER A 42 41.64 -24.51 7.23
CA SER A 42 41.47 -23.25 7.94
C SER A 42 41.47 -22.01 7.05
N ASP A 43 41.94 -22.11 5.80
CA ASP A 43 42.03 -20.93 4.90
C ASP A 43 40.74 -20.69 4.08
N TYR A 44 39.87 -21.71 3.98
CA TYR A 44 38.61 -21.59 3.23
C TYR A 44 37.53 -20.79 3.95
N ASP A 45 37.50 -20.80 5.28
CA ASP A 45 36.47 -20.10 6.06
C ASP A 45 36.76 -18.58 6.20
N ASP A 46 38.03 -18.16 6.16
CA ASP A 46 38.40 -16.74 6.27
C ASP A 46 38.15 -15.97 4.96
N ASP A 47 38.44 -16.56 3.79
CA ASP A 47 38.19 -15.97 2.49
C ASP A 47 36.69 -15.79 2.19
N ASP A 48 35.86 -16.73 2.61
CA ASP A 48 34.40 -16.64 2.47
C ASP A 48 33.80 -15.55 3.37
N PHE A 49 34.33 -15.39 4.59
CA PHE A 49 33.88 -14.34 5.50
C PHE A 49 34.27 -12.93 5.02
N GLU A 50 35.49 -12.77 4.50
CA GLU A 50 35.96 -11.50 3.93
C GLU A 50 35.16 -11.12 2.67
N ASN A 51 34.83 -12.07 1.82
CA ASN A 51 33.97 -11.87 0.66
C ASN A 51 32.54 -11.46 1.04
N VAL A 52 31.96 -12.06 2.08
CA VAL A 52 30.64 -11.68 2.60
C VAL A 52 30.68 -10.28 3.21
N ALA A 53 31.72 -9.97 3.98
CA ALA A 53 31.88 -8.64 4.59
C ALA A 53 32.02 -7.54 3.53
N ASN A 54 32.78 -7.78 2.46
CA ASN A 54 32.95 -6.86 1.34
C ASN A 54 31.65 -6.64 0.59
N ARG A 55 30.87 -7.68 0.28
CA ARG A 55 29.54 -7.53 -0.35
C ARG A 55 28.55 -6.77 0.54
N LEU A 56 28.56 -7.01 1.85
CA LEU A 56 27.73 -6.25 2.79
C LEU A 56 28.14 -4.78 2.85
N TRP A 57 29.44 -4.49 2.78
CA TRP A 57 29.95 -3.12 2.75
C TRP A 57 29.57 -2.40 1.45
N GLU A 58 29.73 -3.05 0.30
CA GLU A 58 29.28 -2.54 -1.01
C GLU A 58 27.78 -2.26 -1.01
N SER A 59 26.97 -3.19 -0.50
CA SER A 59 25.51 -2.99 -0.37
C SER A 59 25.18 -1.82 0.54
N TYR A 60 25.93 -1.62 1.62
CA TYR A 60 25.73 -0.49 2.53
C TYR A 60 26.07 0.85 1.85
N GLU A 61 27.21 0.94 1.18
CA GLU A 61 27.69 2.17 0.58
C GLU A 61 26.91 2.57 -0.68
N HIS A 62 26.60 1.59 -1.55
CA HIS A 62 25.98 1.84 -2.86
C HIS A 62 24.45 1.77 -2.87
N CYS A 63 23.81 1.12 -1.91
CA CYS A 63 22.36 0.99 -1.86
C CYS A 63 21.74 1.60 -0.58
N ILE A 64 22.16 1.15 0.60
CA ILE A 64 21.47 1.52 1.85
C ILE A 64 21.66 3.00 2.16
N LEU A 65 22.89 3.49 2.15
CA LEU A 65 23.21 4.88 2.50
C LEU A 65 22.57 5.90 1.54
N PRO A 66 22.66 5.74 0.21
CA PRO A 66 21.97 6.61 -0.75
C PRO A 66 20.44 6.59 -0.58
N SER A 67 19.83 5.40 -0.45
CA SER A 67 18.38 5.26 -0.24
C SER A 67 17.90 5.97 1.03
N LEU A 68 18.62 5.82 2.15
CA LEU A 68 18.29 6.50 3.41
C LEU A 68 18.48 8.02 3.30
N SER A 69 19.57 8.48 2.68
CA SER A 69 19.85 9.90 2.46
C SER A 69 18.76 10.57 1.63
N GLN A 70 18.41 9.97 0.50
CA GLN A 70 17.36 10.47 -0.39
C GLN A 70 16.01 10.59 0.33
N VAL A 71 15.60 9.55 1.05
CA VAL A 71 14.30 9.50 1.71
C VAL A 71 14.21 10.45 2.90
N THR A 72 15.32 10.68 3.60
CA THR A 72 15.36 11.61 4.74
C THR A 72 14.92 13.02 4.34
N SER A 73 15.25 13.48 3.14
CA SER A 73 14.83 14.77 2.61
C SER A 73 13.31 14.93 2.49
N TYR A 74 12.56 13.83 2.33
CA TYR A 74 11.10 13.81 2.30
C TYR A 74 10.47 13.59 3.67
N ILE A 75 11.02 12.66 4.46
CA ILE A 75 10.48 12.30 5.79
C ILE A 75 10.52 13.48 6.75
N VAL A 76 11.63 14.22 6.77
CA VAL A 76 11.83 15.31 7.73
C VAL A 76 10.78 16.43 7.57
N PRO A 77 10.55 17.02 6.38
CA PRO A 77 9.51 18.03 6.21
C PRO A 77 8.10 17.53 6.55
N LEU A 78 7.78 16.28 6.19
CA LEU A 78 6.49 15.66 6.50
C LEU A 78 6.22 15.60 8.00
N LEU A 79 7.17 15.06 8.77
CA LEU A 79 7.02 14.90 10.22
C LEU A 79 7.10 16.24 10.96
N LEU A 80 7.99 17.14 10.54
CA LEU A 80 8.08 18.48 11.11
C LEU A 80 6.78 19.28 10.89
N GLY A 81 6.20 19.21 9.70
CA GLY A 81 4.92 19.84 9.42
C GLY A 81 3.77 19.31 10.30
N CYS A 82 3.73 17.99 10.54
CA CYS A 82 2.78 17.37 11.46
C CYS A 82 2.98 17.81 12.93
N LEU A 83 4.24 17.80 13.40
CA LEU A 83 4.58 18.24 14.77
C LEU A 83 4.32 19.73 14.97
N LEU A 84 4.65 20.57 13.99
CA LEU A 84 4.39 22.01 14.01
C LEU A 84 2.87 22.27 14.07
N CYS A 85 2.10 21.61 13.22
CA CYS A 85 0.64 21.69 13.25
C CYS A 85 0.08 21.32 14.62
N ARG A 86 0.58 20.22 15.21
CA ARG A 86 0.18 19.80 16.55
C ARG A 86 0.53 20.85 17.61
N LEU A 87 1.75 21.38 17.57
CA LEU A 87 2.23 22.41 18.51
C LEU A 87 1.35 23.66 18.43
N LEU A 88 1.18 24.23 17.24
CA LEU A 88 0.38 25.44 17.02
C LEU A 88 -1.08 25.25 17.45
N SER A 89 -1.67 24.08 17.09
CA SER A 89 -3.04 23.74 17.49
C SER A 89 -3.19 23.63 19.01
N THR A 90 -2.20 23.04 19.70
CA THR A 90 -2.24 22.92 21.18
C THR A 90 -2.03 24.25 21.88
N LEU A 91 -1.13 25.10 21.36
CA LEU A 91 -0.91 26.46 21.90
C LEU A 91 -2.17 27.32 21.74
N TYR A 92 -2.78 27.29 20.55
CA TYR A 92 -4.02 28.01 20.32
C TYR A 92 -5.13 27.52 21.27
N ALA A 93 -5.33 26.20 21.40
CA ALA A 93 -6.35 25.61 22.28
C ALA A 93 -6.12 25.94 23.76
N ARG A 94 -4.87 26.03 24.21
CA ARG A 94 -4.52 26.48 25.58
C ARG A 94 -4.87 27.95 25.77
N ARG A 95 -4.51 28.82 24.83
CA ARG A 95 -4.84 30.26 24.87
C ARG A 95 -6.35 30.49 24.87
N ALA A 96 -7.08 29.81 24.01
CA ALA A 96 -8.54 29.89 23.94
C ALA A 96 -9.21 29.46 25.25
N ARG A 97 -8.72 28.41 25.93
CA ARG A 97 -9.21 27.96 27.25
C ARG A 97 -8.94 28.96 28.36
N LEU A 98 -7.78 29.59 28.38
CA LEU A 98 -7.46 30.65 29.32
C LEU A 98 -8.40 31.86 29.19
N VAL A 99 -8.82 32.19 27.96
CA VAL A 99 -9.78 33.27 27.72
C VAL A 99 -11.21 32.87 28.12
N THR A 100 -11.61 31.60 27.89
CA THR A 100 -12.97 31.10 28.22
C THR A 100 -13.13 30.70 29.68
N SER A 101 -12.06 30.43 30.44
CA SER A 101 -12.14 30.15 31.90
C SER A 101 -12.58 31.37 32.70
N VAL A 102 -12.59 32.56 32.11
CA VAL A 102 -13.15 33.79 32.71
C VAL A 102 -14.68 33.89 32.52
N THR A 103 -15.26 33.07 31.63
CA THR A 103 -16.72 33.02 31.40
C THR A 103 -17.22 31.58 31.61
N ASN A 104 -17.70 31.31 32.81
CA ASN A 104 -18.29 30.01 33.19
C ASN A 104 -19.45 29.62 32.29
N VAL A 105 -19.31 28.55 31.50
CA VAL A 105 -20.42 27.67 31.12
C VAL A 105 -19.86 26.27 30.90
N ALA A 106 -20.29 25.34 31.73
CA ALA A 106 -20.11 23.91 31.57
C ALA A 106 -20.91 23.43 30.35
N ALA A 107 -20.21 23.17 29.24
CA ALA A 107 -20.80 22.52 28.07
C ALA A 107 -20.31 21.08 28.02
N SER A 108 -21.21 20.14 28.25
CA SER A 108 -21.05 18.71 27.90
C SER A 108 -20.95 18.63 26.38
N CYS A 109 -19.75 18.31 25.89
CA CYS A 109 -19.43 18.37 24.47
C CYS A 109 -19.70 17.04 23.79
N SER A 110 -20.85 16.90 23.13
CA SER A 110 -20.95 16.15 21.89
C SER A 110 -20.72 17.15 20.75
N CYS A 111 -19.53 17.14 20.14
CA CYS A 111 -19.21 18.03 19.02
C CYS A 111 -20.13 17.73 17.86
N SER A 112 -21.17 18.53 17.69
CA SER A 112 -22.05 18.47 16.53
C SER A 112 -21.32 19.10 15.33
N TRP A 113 -21.55 18.58 14.13
CA TRP A 113 -21.09 19.17 12.86
C TRP A 113 -21.51 20.65 12.73
N GLN A 114 -22.45 21.10 13.52
CA GLN A 114 -22.90 22.49 13.57
C GLN A 114 -21.82 23.44 14.10
N GLU A 115 -20.96 22.98 15.00
CA GLU A 115 -19.87 23.76 15.58
C GLU A 115 -18.65 23.86 14.65
N ALA A 116 -18.52 22.96 13.65
CA ALA A 116 -17.40 22.93 12.72
C ALA A 116 -17.22 24.25 11.95
N ASN A 117 -18.30 24.94 11.66
CA ASN A 117 -18.29 26.24 10.97
C ASN A 117 -18.20 27.44 11.93
N SER A 118 -17.99 27.22 13.24
CA SER A 118 -17.90 28.31 14.19
C SER A 118 -16.61 29.12 13.97
N LEU A 119 -16.68 30.43 14.13
CA LEU A 119 -15.52 31.32 14.08
C LEU A 119 -14.42 30.92 15.10
N LYS A 120 -14.78 30.22 16.18
CA LYS A 120 -13.82 29.74 17.19
C LYS A 120 -12.89 28.65 16.67
N LEU A 121 -13.34 27.80 15.73
CA LEU A 121 -12.56 26.73 15.11
C LEU A 121 -11.81 27.16 13.85
N ALA A 122 -12.19 28.30 13.24
CA ALA A 122 -11.58 28.81 12.03
C ALA A 122 -10.03 28.88 12.10
N PRO A 123 -9.40 29.36 13.18
CA PRO A 123 -7.94 29.36 13.28
C PRO A 123 -7.31 27.97 13.30
N LEU A 124 -7.97 26.96 13.92
CA LEU A 124 -7.49 25.57 13.91
C LEU A 124 -7.55 24.96 12.51
N HIS A 125 -8.61 25.24 11.75
CA HIS A 125 -8.70 24.84 10.35
C HIS A 125 -7.62 25.49 9.51
N LEU A 126 -7.37 26.80 9.73
CA LEU A 126 -6.33 27.53 9.01
C LEU A 126 -4.92 27.01 9.34
N ILE A 127 -4.64 26.70 10.61
CA ILE A 127 -3.36 26.08 11.01
C ILE A 127 -3.16 24.76 10.28
N ASN A 128 -4.18 23.89 10.23
CA ASN A 128 -4.09 22.62 9.50
C ASN A 128 -3.86 22.85 7.99
N ALA A 129 -4.62 23.77 7.37
CA ALA A 129 -4.48 24.09 5.95
C ALA A 129 -3.08 24.60 5.61
N LEU A 130 -2.56 25.56 6.39
CA LEU A 130 -1.24 26.17 6.16
C LEU A 130 -0.09 25.18 6.41
N CYS A 131 -0.15 24.39 7.48
CA CYS A 131 0.86 23.38 7.74
C CYS A 131 0.89 22.30 6.67
N GLY A 132 -0.28 21.82 6.22
CA GLY A 132 -0.34 20.82 5.15
C GLY A 132 0.05 21.39 3.79
N ALA A 133 -0.34 22.63 3.49
CA ALA A 133 0.12 23.34 2.30
C ALA A 133 1.65 23.51 2.30
N GLY A 134 2.24 23.85 3.45
CA GLY A 134 3.70 23.93 3.62
C GLY A 134 4.40 22.59 3.38
N VAL A 135 3.84 21.49 3.90
CA VAL A 135 4.32 20.13 3.64
C VAL A 135 4.27 19.80 2.15
N LEU A 136 3.15 20.05 1.49
CA LEU A 136 2.99 19.79 0.05
C LEU A 136 3.92 20.66 -0.80
N TYR A 137 4.11 21.93 -0.42
CA TYR A 137 5.04 22.80 -1.12
C TYR A 137 6.50 22.31 -0.96
N ALA A 138 6.89 21.85 0.22
CA ALA A 138 8.22 21.31 0.47
C ALA A 138 8.50 20.03 -0.32
N THR A 139 7.45 19.21 -0.62
CA THR A 139 7.59 17.94 -1.35
C THR A 139 7.37 18.06 -2.85
N LEU A 140 6.49 18.96 -3.30
CA LEU A 140 6.06 19.08 -4.70
C LEU A 140 6.49 20.39 -5.38
N GLY A 141 6.96 21.36 -4.59
CA GLY A 141 7.25 22.69 -5.12
C GLY A 141 6.03 23.33 -5.79
N GLN A 142 6.23 23.88 -6.98
CA GLN A 142 5.18 24.56 -7.75
C GLN A 142 4.04 23.64 -8.21
N LYS A 143 4.29 22.30 -8.31
CA LYS A 143 3.25 21.32 -8.72
C LYS A 143 2.06 21.28 -7.75
N MET A 144 2.23 21.78 -6.52
CA MET A 144 1.15 21.95 -5.55
C MET A 144 -0.01 22.81 -6.09
N LEU A 145 0.25 23.77 -6.99
CA LEU A 145 -0.79 24.64 -7.56
C LEU A 145 -1.89 23.85 -8.29
N ILE A 146 -1.53 22.72 -8.87
CA ILE A 146 -2.47 21.80 -9.53
C ILE A 146 -3.46 21.21 -8.52
N LEU A 147 -2.94 20.75 -7.37
CA LEU A 147 -3.79 20.21 -6.30
C LEU A 147 -4.69 21.29 -5.70
N LEU A 148 -4.21 22.54 -5.57
CA LEU A 148 -5.01 23.66 -5.14
C LEU A 148 -6.16 23.95 -6.12
N LEU A 149 -5.89 23.95 -7.41
CA LEU A 149 -6.91 24.14 -8.45
C LEU A 149 -7.96 23.02 -8.40
N LEU A 150 -7.51 21.75 -8.39
CA LEU A 150 -8.42 20.59 -8.35
C LEU A 150 -9.27 20.56 -7.08
N SER A 151 -8.70 20.89 -5.92
CA SER A 151 -9.46 20.99 -4.68
C SER A 151 -10.44 22.16 -4.68
N GLY A 152 -10.09 23.27 -5.30
CA GLY A 152 -11.00 24.42 -5.50
C GLY A 152 -12.19 24.04 -6.39
N ILE A 153 -11.95 23.38 -7.52
CA ILE A 153 -13.01 22.83 -8.38
C ILE A 153 -13.90 21.87 -7.60
N SER A 154 -13.29 20.97 -6.84
CA SER A 154 -14.03 20.00 -6.01
C SER A 154 -14.90 20.67 -4.96
N PHE A 155 -14.46 21.79 -4.36
CA PHE A 155 -15.28 22.56 -3.44
C PHE A 155 -16.51 23.18 -4.13
N VAL A 156 -16.35 23.73 -5.34
CA VAL A 156 -17.45 24.24 -6.15
C VAL A 156 -18.43 23.12 -6.50
N LEU A 157 -17.92 21.96 -6.92
CA LEU A 157 -18.75 20.79 -7.22
C LEU A 157 -19.54 20.33 -5.99
N LEU A 158 -18.94 20.35 -4.78
CA LEU A 158 -19.65 20.03 -3.54
C LEU A 158 -20.81 20.99 -3.25
N GLN A 159 -20.78 22.25 -3.70
CA GLN A 159 -21.93 23.16 -3.57
C GLN A 159 -23.14 22.67 -4.38
N LEU A 160 -22.90 21.92 -5.49
CA LEU A 160 -23.97 21.34 -6.32
C LEU A 160 -24.76 20.26 -5.59
N VAL A 161 -24.20 19.62 -4.53
CA VAL A 161 -24.92 18.68 -3.66
C VAL A 161 -26.16 19.33 -3.05
N ARG A 162 -26.09 20.64 -2.76
CA ARG A 162 -27.23 21.39 -2.22
C ARG A 162 -28.39 21.50 -3.18
N LEU A 163 -28.10 21.48 -4.50
CA LEU A 163 -29.09 21.58 -5.57
C LEU A 163 -29.69 20.24 -5.95
N GLY A 164 -28.94 19.15 -5.71
CA GLY A 164 -29.34 17.78 -6.00
C GLY A 164 -30.08 17.13 -4.82
N LYS A 165 -30.93 16.12 -5.10
CA LYS A 165 -31.62 15.37 -4.07
C LYS A 165 -30.96 13.99 -3.86
N GLY A 166 -30.42 13.77 -2.64
CA GLY A 166 -30.00 12.45 -2.15
C GLY A 166 -28.73 11.90 -2.81
N GLN A 167 -28.58 10.58 -2.73
CA GLN A 167 -27.39 9.81 -3.10
C GLN A 167 -26.92 9.99 -4.55
N ARG A 168 -27.83 10.29 -5.50
CA ARG A 168 -27.48 10.51 -6.92
C ARG A 168 -26.53 11.69 -7.10
N ALA A 169 -26.65 12.74 -6.30
CA ALA A 169 -25.73 13.88 -6.33
C ALA A 169 -24.33 13.48 -5.86
N ALA A 170 -24.21 12.66 -4.81
CA ALA A 170 -22.91 12.14 -4.34
C ALA A 170 -22.23 11.25 -5.39
N VAL A 171 -23.00 10.38 -6.06
CA VAL A 171 -22.48 9.54 -7.16
C VAL A 171 -22.01 10.42 -8.34
N ALA A 172 -22.76 11.45 -8.70
CA ALA A 172 -22.35 12.39 -9.76
C ALA A 172 -21.02 13.09 -9.40
N ILE A 173 -20.86 13.53 -8.14
CA ILE A 173 -19.61 14.14 -7.68
C ILE A 173 -18.46 13.13 -7.69
N ALA A 174 -18.70 11.88 -7.29
CA ALA A 174 -17.70 10.83 -7.38
C ALA A 174 -17.24 10.61 -8.82
N ALA A 175 -18.17 10.52 -9.77
CA ALA A 175 -17.87 10.41 -11.19
C ALA A 175 -17.10 11.62 -11.74
N LEU A 176 -17.48 12.84 -11.35
CA LEU A 176 -16.79 14.06 -11.76
C LEU A 176 -15.38 14.17 -11.14
N SER A 177 -15.21 13.78 -9.87
CA SER A 177 -13.90 13.81 -9.21
C SER A 177 -12.93 12.82 -9.84
N ILE A 178 -13.38 11.58 -10.07
CA ILE A 178 -12.57 10.57 -10.76
C ILE A 178 -12.34 10.97 -12.22
N GLY A 179 -13.37 11.44 -12.91
CA GLY A 179 -13.27 11.92 -14.30
C GLY A 179 -12.28 13.09 -14.46
N SER A 180 -12.23 14.02 -13.50
CA SER A 180 -11.25 15.12 -13.52
C SER A 180 -9.80 14.61 -13.39
N GLN A 181 -9.58 13.53 -12.63
CA GLN A 181 -8.28 12.87 -12.55
C GLN A 181 -7.87 12.29 -13.91
N PHE A 182 -8.76 11.56 -14.58
CA PHE A 182 -8.49 11.00 -15.90
C PHE A 182 -8.24 12.08 -16.96
N LEU A 183 -9.03 13.14 -16.97
CA LEU A 183 -8.83 14.28 -17.89
C LEU A 183 -7.47 14.93 -17.67
N TYR A 184 -7.06 15.10 -16.42
CA TYR A 184 -5.75 15.64 -16.09
C TYR A 184 -4.63 14.68 -16.53
N GLU A 185 -4.75 13.39 -16.29
CA GLU A 185 -3.78 12.38 -16.76
C GLU A 185 -3.62 12.41 -18.28
N LEU A 186 -4.73 12.53 -19.02
CA LEU A 186 -4.70 12.64 -20.49
C LEU A 186 -4.03 13.95 -20.94
N ALA A 187 -4.32 15.07 -20.25
CA ALA A 187 -3.76 16.38 -20.61
C ALA A 187 -2.25 16.47 -20.41
N ILE A 188 -1.69 15.72 -19.43
CA ILE A 188 -0.25 15.73 -19.13
C ILE A 188 0.46 14.45 -19.59
N TRP A 189 -0.19 13.62 -20.40
CA TRP A 189 0.36 12.36 -20.90
C TRP A 189 1.78 12.47 -21.48
N GLN A 190 2.11 13.61 -22.08
CA GLN A 190 3.43 13.91 -22.64
C GLN A 190 4.50 14.24 -21.58
N LYS A 191 4.10 14.59 -20.33
CA LYS A 191 4.99 14.91 -19.19
C LYS A 191 4.90 13.83 -18.11
N ARG A 192 5.20 12.60 -18.50
CA ARG A 192 4.89 11.39 -17.74
C ARG A 192 5.63 11.24 -16.40
N ASP A 193 6.82 11.84 -16.29
CA ASP A 193 7.74 11.60 -15.16
C ASP A 193 7.25 12.19 -13.83
N ASP A 194 6.45 13.26 -13.90
CA ASP A 194 5.95 13.98 -12.72
C ASP A 194 4.64 13.41 -12.14
N TRP A 195 3.91 12.62 -12.92
CA TRP A 195 2.56 12.20 -12.59
C TRP A 195 2.44 11.21 -11.44
N PRO A 196 3.33 10.20 -11.26
CA PRO A 196 3.21 9.23 -10.17
C PRO A 196 3.12 9.86 -8.78
N GLN A 197 3.84 10.96 -8.55
CA GLN A 197 3.81 11.69 -7.27
C GLN A 197 2.45 12.38 -7.03
N LEU A 198 1.87 12.99 -8.08
CA LEU A 198 0.59 13.68 -7.99
C LEU A 198 -0.60 12.73 -7.90
N ARG A 199 -0.53 11.57 -8.56
CA ARG A 199 -1.60 10.56 -8.62
C ARG A 199 -2.04 10.10 -7.23
N GLY A 200 -1.08 9.72 -6.36
CA GLY A 200 -1.38 9.28 -5.00
C GLY A 200 -2.05 10.37 -4.16
N LEU A 201 -1.59 11.62 -4.28
CA LEU A 201 -2.16 12.77 -3.59
C LEU A 201 -3.57 13.11 -4.08
N GLN A 202 -3.79 13.04 -5.38
CA GLN A 202 -5.11 13.25 -5.99
C GLN A 202 -6.09 12.16 -5.58
N MET A 203 -5.64 10.89 -5.51
CA MET A 203 -6.46 9.78 -5.02
C MET A 203 -6.97 10.05 -3.60
N VAL A 204 -6.10 10.45 -2.66
CA VAL A 204 -6.51 10.75 -1.28
C VAL A 204 -7.47 11.96 -1.24
N THR A 205 -7.23 12.98 -2.07
CA THR A 205 -8.12 14.14 -2.20
C THR A 205 -9.49 13.72 -2.73
N ASN A 206 -9.55 12.90 -3.77
CA ASN A 206 -10.79 12.36 -4.31
C ASN A 206 -11.55 11.55 -3.25
N MET A 207 -10.87 10.68 -2.49
CA MET A 207 -11.50 9.93 -1.40
C MET A 207 -12.12 10.85 -0.35
N LYS A 208 -11.45 11.95 0.03
CA LYS A 208 -11.98 12.94 0.98
C LYS A 208 -13.19 13.67 0.42
N VAL A 209 -13.15 14.11 -0.83
CA VAL A 209 -14.25 14.83 -1.49
C VAL A 209 -15.47 13.93 -1.66
N ILE A 210 -15.27 12.71 -2.14
CA ILE A 210 -16.33 11.73 -2.34
C ILE A 210 -16.99 11.36 -1.01
N SER A 211 -16.19 11.03 0.02
CA SER A 211 -16.75 10.72 1.35
C SER A 211 -17.58 11.86 1.91
N LEU A 212 -17.09 13.10 1.76
CA LEU A 212 -17.81 14.29 2.21
C LEU A 212 -19.14 14.46 1.45
N ALA A 213 -19.18 14.24 0.12
CA ALA A 213 -20.39 14.27 -0.68
C ALA A 213 -21.43 13.23 -0.22
N PHE A 214 -21.00 12.00 0.02
CA PHE A 214 -21.88 10.95 0.54
C PHE A 214 -22.38 11.25 1.96
N ASP A 215 -21.51 11.70 2.85
CA ASP A 215 -21.87 12.03 4.23
C ASP A 215 -22.88 13.22 4.27
N LEU A 216 -22.76 14.20 3.38
CA LEU A 216 -23.70 15.31 3.24
C LEU A 216 -25.08 14.91 2.69
N THR A 217 -25.16 13.82 1.93
CA THR A 217 -26.40 13.32 1.33
C THR A 217 -27.06 12.19 2.10
N ALA A 218 -26.41 11.66 3.16
CA ALA A 218 -26.94 10.58 3.97
C ALA A 218 -28.24 10.97 4.67
N SER A 219 -29.32 10.26 4.34
CA SER A 219 -30.64 10.45 4.93
C SER A 219 -30.60 9.98 6.41
N GLY A 220 -30.78 10.91 7.34
CA GLY A 220 -30.89 10.57 8.77
C GLY A 220 -29.79 11.12 9.69
N ALA A 221 -28.80 11.82 9.17
CA ALA A 221 -27.88 12.60 9.99
C ALA A 221 -28.43 14.02 10.21
N PRO A 222 -29.14 14.29 11.33
CA PRO A 222 -29.71 15.62 11.56
C PRO A 222 -28.57 16.63 11.73
N GLY A 223 -28.51 17.61 10.83
CA GLY A 223 -27.67 18.77 11.01
C GLY A 223 -26.32 18.79 10.31
N LEU A 224 -26.03 17.84 9.40
CA LEU A 224 -24.84 17.93 8.57
C LEU A 224 -24.95 19.17 7.68
N ARG A 225 -24.16 20.20 7.97
CA ARG A 225 -24.05 21.40 7.14
C ARG A 225 -22.80 21.33 6.28
N MET A 226 -22.90 21.88 5.08
CA MET A 226 -21.75 22.07 4.20
C MET A 226 -20.63 22.78 4.97
N PRO A 227 -19.39 22.24 4.98
CA PRO A 227 -18.27 22.89 5.62
C PRO A 227 -18.00 24.26 4.98
N SER A 228 -17.62 25.22 5.81
CA SER A 228 -17.08 26.50 5.34
C SER A 228 -15.78 26.27 4.57
N ILE A 229 -15.38 27.23 3.74
CA ILE A 229 -14.16 27.10 2.91
C ILE A 229 -12.90 26.80 3.77
N HIS A 230 -12.77 27.47 4.93
CA HIS A 230 -11.63 27.21 5.83
C HIS A 230 -11.68 25.82 6.47
N ALA A 231 -12.87 25.31 6.82
CA ALA A 231 -13.04 23.95 7.35
C ALA A 231 -12.76 22.90 6.28
N TYR A 232 -13.20 23.15 5.04
CA TYR A 232 -12.89 22.31 3.89
C TYR A 232 -11.39 22.26 3.60
N LEU A 233 -10.72 23.41 3.48
CA LEU A 233 -9.29 23.49 3.22
C LEU A 233 -8.47 22.85 4.36
N GLY A 234 -8.85 23.08 5.61
CA GLY A 234 -8.23 22.43 6.77
C GLY A 234 -8.35 20.92 6.75
N TYR A 235 -9.44 20.38 6.24
CA TYR A 235 -9.65 18.94 6.07
C TYR A 235 -8.86 18.38 4.89
N ILE A 236 -8.92 19.00 3.71
CA ILE A 236 -8.21 18.53 2.51
C ILE A 236 -6.71 18.57 2.74
N TYR A 237 -6.18 19.70 3.24
CA TYR A 237 -4.74 19.92 3.48
C TYR A 237 -4.30 19.57 4.91
N ASN A 238 -5.03 18.71 5.61
CA ASN A 238 -4.59 18.19 6.90
C ASN A 238 -3.22 17.49 6.77
N PRO A 239 -2.14 17.95 7.44
CA PRO A 239 -0.78 17.46 7.23
C PRO A 239 -0.62 15.96 7.53
N ALA A 240 -1.45 15.38 8.43
CA ALA A 240 -1.41 13.96 8.73
C ALA A 240 -1.90 13.05 7.59
N SER A 241 -2.57 13.60 6.57
CA SER A 241 -3.23 12.80 5.53
C SER A 241 -3.25 13.46 4.15
N CYS A 242 -2.58 14.60 3.96
CA CYS A 242 -2.57 15.27 2.67
C CYS A 242 -1.49 14.75 1.72
N ALA A 243 -0.41 14.17 2.24
CA ALA A 243 0.73 13.70 1.44
C ALA A 243 0.64 12.19 1.12
N LEU A 244 0.80 11.34 2.11
CA LEU A 244 0.83 9.89 1.93
C LEU A 244 -0.50 9.20 2.30
N GLY A 245 -1.51 9.96 2.68
CA GLY A 245 -2.70 9.41 3.34
C GLY A 245 -2.42 9.22 4.83
N PRO A 246 -3.15 8.37 5.54
CA PRO A 246 -4.30 7.62 5.12
C PRO A 246 -5.56 8.48 4.98
N TRP A 247 -6.60 7.91 4.34
CA TRP A 247 -7.91 8.54 4.39
C TRP A 247 -8.44 8.62 5.83
N LEU A 248 -8.98 9.80 6.16
CA LEU A 248 -9.70 10.08 7.41
C LEU A 248 -11.07 10.65 7.07
N SER A 249 -12.11 10.27 7.79
CA SER A 249 -13.42 10.90 7.64
C SER A 249 -13.40 12.33 8.16
N TYR A 250 -14.32 13.17 7.64
CA TYR A 250 -14.45 14.55 8.12
C TYR A 250 -14.80 14.61 9.61
N ALA A 251 -15.58 13.64 10.10
CA ALA A 251 -15.92 13.52 11.52
C ALA A 251 -14.65 13.31 12.39
N ARG A 252 -13.77 12.39 11.98
CA ARG A 252 -12.50 12.15 12.69
C ARG A 252 -11.55 13.33 12.62
N TYR A 253 -11.51 14.03 11.49
CA TYR A 253 -10.78 15.29 11.40
C TYR A 253 -11.27 16.29 12.45
N LEU A 254 -12.59 16.49 12.59
CA LEU A 254 -13.16 17.39 13.59
C LEU A 254 -12.85 16.95 15.03
N ASP A 255 -12.99 15.66 15.33
CA ASP A 255 -12.63 15.11 16.63
C ASP A 255 -11.17 15.39 16.98
N SER A 256 -10.26 15.29 16.01
CA SER A 256 -8.83 15.53 16.17
C SER A 256 -8.46 16.98 16.53
N LEU A 257 -9.34 17.94 16.23
CA LEU A 257 -9.16 19.34 16.62
C LEU A 257 -9.39 19.55 18.12
N HIS A 258 -10.24 18.73 18.74
CA HIS A 258 -10.61 18.84 20.13
C HIS A 258 -9.82 17.90 21.05
N LYS A 259 -9.61 16.67 20.63
CA LYS A 259 -8.97 15.61 21.44
C LYS A 259 -7.66 15.17 20.82
N LYS A 260 -6.57 15.35 21.56
CA LYS A 260 -5.25 14.84 21.15
C LYS A 260 -4.69 13.88 22.20
N PRO A 261 -4.22 12.69 21.79
CA PRO A 261 -3.57 11.75 22.69
C PRO A 261 -2.31 12.34 23.34
N PRO A 262 -1.80 11.74 24.44
CA PRO A 262 -0.58 12.20 25.11
C PRO A 262 0.61 12.26 24.15
N LEU A 263 1.37 13.36 24.21
CA LEU A 263 2.50 13.60 23.30
C LEU A 263 3.55 12.49 23.39
N ARG A 264 3.92 12.06 24.61
CA ARG A 264 4.96 11.05 24.84
C ARG A 264 4.64 9.73 24.12
N ARG A 265 3.39 9.24 24.22
CA ARG A 265 2.96 8.01 23.56
C ARG A 265 3.03 8.16 22.04
N ASN A 266 2.57 9.28 21.52
CA ASN A 266 2.56 9.52 20.08
C ASN A 266 3.97 9.68 19.50
N LEU A 267 4.91 10.30 20.23
CA LEU A 267 6.31 10.36 19.80
C LEU A 267 6.94 8.97 19.77
N PHE A 268 6.63 8.11 20.73
CA PHE A 268 7.06 6.72 20.71
C PHE A 268 6.52 5.98 19.47
N HIS A 269 5.20 6.05 19.22
CA HIS A 269 4.60 5.44 18.02
C HIS A 269 5.19 6.02 16.73
N MET A 270 5.42 7.34 16.67
CA MET A 270 6.08 7.98 15.53
C MET A 270 7.45 7.38 15.26
N LEU A 271 8.31 7.30 16.28
CA LEU A 271 9.68 6.77 16.15
C LEU A 271 9.69 5.30 15.73
N VAL A 272 8.85 4.46 16.33
CA VAL A 272 8.75 3.04 15.97
C VAL A 272 8.30 2.90 14.50
N ASN A 273 7.30 3.65 14.07
CA ASN A 273 6.80 3.58 12.69
C ASN A 273 7.80 4.16 11.68
N VAL A 274 8.59 5.18 12.04
CA VAL A 274 9.70 5.68 11.20
C VAL A 274 10.75 4.58 11.04
N LEU A 275 11.18 3.93 12.13
CA LEU A 275 12.15 2.84 12.07
C LEU A 275 11.66 1.70 11.17
N LEU A 276 10.41 1.26 11.35
CA LEU A 276 9.82 0.21 10.51
C LEU A 276 9.70 0.62 9.04
N SER A 277 9.41 1.90 8.76
CA SER A 277 9.39 2.41 7.40
C SER A 277 10.78 2.36 6.75
N LEU A 278 11.84 2.75 7.47
CA LEU A 278 13.21 2.69 6.96
C LEU A 278 13.67 1.23 6.73
N VAL A 279 13.33 0.32 7.64
CA VAL A 279 13.60 -1.12 7.45
C VAL A 279 12.88 -1.64 6.19
N ALA A 280 11.61 -1.30 6.02
CA ALA A 280 10.84 -1.71 4.85
C ALA A 280 11.42 -1.13 3.54
N LEU A 281 11.94 0.10 3.57
CA LEU A 281 12.62 0.74 2.44
C LEU A 281 13.89 -0.04 2.05
N VAL A 282 14.74 -0.36 3.03
CA VAL A 282 15.99 -1.13 2.80
C VAL A 282 15.66 -2.51 2.24
N ILE A 283 14.63 -3.19 2.76
CA ILE A 283 14.20 -4.47 2.20
C ILE A 283 13.74 -4.31 0.75
N SER A 284 12.94 -3.27 0.47
CA SER A 284 12.40 -3.02 -0.88
C SER A 284 13.49 -2.73 -1.92
N ASN A 285 14.41 -1.83 -1.58
CA ASN A 285 15.35 -1.27 -2.55
C ASN A 285 16.66 -2.04 -2.65
N CYS A 286 17.09 -2.69 -1.57
CA CYS A 286 18.41 -3.32 -1.50
C CYS A 286 18.33 -4.84 -1.31
N ILE A 287 17.58 -5.32 -0.30
CA ILE A 287 17.61 -6.75 0.05
C ILE A 287 16.82 -7.59 -0.96
N ALA A 288 15.61 -7.16 -1.34
CA ALA A 288 14.78 -7.95 -2.24
C ALA A 288 15.37 -8.05 -3.66
N PRO A 289 15.91 -6.98 -4.28
CA PRO A 289 16.64 -7.08 -5.54
C PRO A 289 17.89 -7.97 -5.42
N ALA A 290 18.73 -7.79 -4.41
CA ALA A 290 19.93 -8.62 -4.21
C ALA A 290 19.62 -10.12 -4.04
N LEU A 291 18.52 -10.47 -3.37
CA LEU A 291 18.05 -11.84 -3.30
C LEU A 291 17.58 -12.37 -4.67
N GLY A 292 17.02 -11.53 -5.52
CA GLY A 292 16.67 -11.87 -6.89
C GLY A 292 17.90 -12.20 -7.73
N GLU A 293 18.92 -11.37 -7.68
CA GLU A 293 20.18 -11.54 -8.41
C GLU A 293 20.95 -12.80 -7.96
N LEU A 294 20.92 -13.12 -6.68
CA LEU A 294 21.57 -14.32 -6.14
C LEU A 294 21.02 -15.63 -6.73
N HIS A 295 19.77 -15.63 -7.20
CA HIS A 295 19.10 -16.82 -7.74
C HIS A 295 19.20 -16.93 -9.27
N VAL A 296 19.75 -15.91 -9.94
CA VAL A 296 19.99 -15.89 -11.39
C VAL A 296 21.49 -15.75 -11.63
N PRO A 297 22.25 -16.84 -11.83
CA PRO A 297 23.61 -16.74 -12.29
C PRO A 297 23.62 -16.03 -13.66
N GLU A 298 24.59 -15.15 -13.88
CA GLU A 298 24.78 -14.31 -15.07
C GLU A 298 25.00 -15.10 -16.39
N VAL A 299 24.99 -16.43 -16.31
CA VAL A 299 25.22 -17.33 -17.43
C VAL A 299 23.90 -17.95 -17.87
N GLU A 300 23.49 -17.53 -19.06
CA GLU A 300 22.48 -18.21 -19.89
C GLU A 300 21.02 -17.78 -19.77
N TYR A 301 20.71 -16.62 -20.33
CA TYR A 301 19.33 -16.23 -20.70
C TYR A 301 18.67 -17.18 -21.71
N THR A 302 19.33 -18.23 -22.15
CA THR A 302 18.91 -19.08 -23.30
C THR A 302 18.48 -20.49 -22.96
N THR A 303 18.63 -21.00 -21.74
CA THR A 303 18.18 -22.34 -21.40
C THR A 303 17.34 -22.35 -20.11
N ARG A 304 16.04 -22.56 -20.31
CA ARG A 304 15.04 -23.07 -19.35
C ARG A 304 15.51 -23.05 -17.89
N HIS A 305 15.35 -21.88 -17.24
CA HIS A 305 15.54 -21.78 -15.80
C HIS A 305 14.72 -22.87 -15.11
N SER A 306 15.26 -23.48 -14.04
CA SER A 306 14.48 -24.41 -13.24
C SER A 306 13.21 -23.65 -12.79
N ASP A 307 12.05 -24.28 -12.92
CA ASP A 307 10.76 -23.66 -12.55
C ASP A 307 10.80 -23.01 -11.17
N LEU A 308 11.60 -23.57 -10.25
CA LEU A 308 11.78 -23.04 -8.90
C LEU A 308 12.53 -21.69 -8.87
N ALA A 309 13.63 -21.54 -9.62
CA ALA A 309 14.38 -20.28 -9.66
C ALA A 309 13.51 -19.14 -10.21
N HIS A 310 12.73 -19.41 -11.25
CA HIS A 310 11.78 -18.43 -11.79
C HIS A 310 10.73 -18.00 -10.73
N TRP A 311 10.17 -18.95 -9.99
CA TRP A 311 9.22 -18.62 -8.93
C TRP A 311 9.84 -17.85 -7.76
N LEU A 312 11.09 -18.14 -7.40
CA LEU A 312 11.83 -17.39 -6.39
C LEU A 312 12.07 -15.94 -6.86
N LEU A 313 12.45 -15.75 -8.12
CA LEU A 313 12.62 -14.42 -8.71
C LEU A 313 11.30 -13.62 -8.70
N MET A 314 10.20 -14.24 -9.11
CA MET A 314 8.87 -13.59 -9.02
C MET A 314 8.49 -13.25 -7.57
N TYR A 315 8.80 -14.12 -6.62
CA TYR A 315 8.51 -13.88 -5.20
C TYR A 315 9.32 -12.72 -4.63
N THR A 316 10.63 -12.65 -4.91
CA THR A 316 11.51 -11.56 -4.45
C THR A 316 11.13 -10.23 -5.08
N GLY A 317 10.81 -10.21 -6.38
CA GLY A 317 10.28 -9.03 -7.05
C GLY A 317 8.96 -8.54 -6.42
N ALA A 318 8.01 -9.45 -6.23
CA ALA A 318 6.77 -9.12 -5.54
C ALA A 318 6.99 -8.71 -4.06
N MET A 319 8.05 -9.20 -3.40
CA MET A 319 8.45 -8.77 -2.06
C MET A 319 8.92 -7.31 -2.06
N SER A 320 9.71 -6.89 -3.07
CA SER A 320 10.12 -5.50 -3.24
C SER A 320 8.90 -4.58 -3.31
N VAL A 321 7.90 -4.91 -4.13
CA VAL A 321 6.65 -4.13 -4.23
C VAL A 321 5.89 -4.08 -2.90
N ARG A 322 5.77 -5.22 -2.19
CA ARG A 322 5.05 -5.26 -0.89
C ARG A 322 5.75 -4.41 0.16
N THR A 323 7.07 -4.53 0.27
CA THR A 323 7.83 -3.78 1.27
C THR A 323 7.90 -2.29 0.95
N SER A 324 7.88 -1.89 -0.32
CA SER A 324 7.68 -0.49 -0.71
C SER A 324 6.31 0.05 -0.23
N HIS A 325 5.25 -0.75 -0.36
CA HIS A 325 3.95 -0.39 0.21
C HIS A 325 3.98 -0.29 1.74
N TYR A 326 4.71 -1.19 2.44
CA TYR A 326 4.88 -1.11 3.90
C TYR A 326 5.63 0.15 4.31
N PHE A 327 6.67 0.55 3.56
CA PHE A 327 7.38 1.80 3.78
C PHE A 327 6.42 2.99 3.82
N VAL A 328 5.61 3.18 2.78
CA VAL A 328 4.63 4.27 2.70
C VAL A 328 3.58 4.18 3.82
N SER A 329 3.12 2.98 4.13
CA SER A 329 2.10 2.74 5.15
C SER A 329 2.60 3.06 6.56
N PHE A 330 3.80 2.61 6.93
CA PHE A 330 4.40 2.93 8.22
C PHE A 330 4.73 4.42 8.34
N LEU A 331 5.20 5.05 7.25
CA LEU A 331 5.44 6.49 7.25
C LEU A 331 4.14 7.29 7.44
N SER A 332 3.04 6.85 6.83
CA SER A 332 1.74 7.48 7.05
C SER A 332 1.21 7.27 8.48
N GLN A 333 1.50 6.12 9.12
CA GLN A 333 1.22 5.90 10.55
C GLN A 333 2.07 6.84 11.44
N ALA A 334 3.34 7.05 11.08
CA ALA A 334 4.20 8.01 11.77
C ALA A 334 3.65 9.45 11.69
N GLN A 335 3.12 9.85 10.52
CA GLN A 335 2.47 11.16 10.35
C GLN A 335 1.21 11.31 11.22
N LEU A 336 0.35 10.28 11.28
CA LEU A 336 -0.81 10.27 12.18
C LEU A 336 -0.39 10.47 13.63
N ALA A 337 0.61 9.70 14.07
CA ALA A 337 1.12 9.77 15.43
C ALA A 337 1.72 11.16 15.73
N ALA A 338 2.53 11.73 14.81
CA ALA A 338 3.10 13.06 14.94
C ALA A 338 2.03 14.15 15.08
N ALA A 339 0.99 14.10 14.24
CA ALA A 339 -0.12 15.05 14.30
C ALA A 339 -1.08 14.81 15.50
N GLY A 340 -1.01 13.62 16.12
CA GLY A 340 -1.92 13.21 17.20
C GLY A 340 -3.34 12.94 16.71
N GLN A 341 -3.46 12.29 15.55
CA GLN A 341 -4.73 11.91 14.94
C GLN A 341 -4.98 10.41 15.04
N GLN A 342 -6.23 9.99 14.90
CA GLN A 342 -6.69 8.61 15.01
C GLN A 342 -7.54 8.23 13.79
N LEU A 343 -7.46 6.96 13.38
CA LEU A 343 -8.25 6.40 12.28
C LEU A 343 -9.71 6.11 12.65
N ASP A 344 -10.54 5.95 11.61
CA ASP A 344 -11.95 5.50 11.72
C ASP A 344 -12.06 3.98 11.90
N THR A 345 -11.21 3.35 12.70
CA THR A 345 -11.26 1.90 12.90
C THR A 345 -12.49 1.51 13.71
N THR A 346 -13.44 0.84 13.05
CA THR A 346 -14.63 0.23 13.71
C THR A 346 -14.34 -1.17 14.24
N THR A 347 -13.14 -1.68 14.01
CA THR A 347 -12.77 -3.06 14.35
C THR A 347 -12.12 -3.13 15.72
N THR A 348 -12.89 -3.74 16.62
CA THR A 348 -12.52 -4.49 17.83
C THR A 348 -11.16 -4.28 18.50
N PRO A 349 -11.11 -4.51 19.80
CA PRO A 349 -10.15 -3.95 20.72
C PRO A 349 -8.75 -4.54 20.54
N HIS A 350 -7.78 -3.65 20.65
CA HIS A 350 -6.43 -3.82 21.16
C HIS A 350 -5.77 -5.19 20.96
N SER A 351 -5.22 -5.39 19.78
CA SER A 351 -4.11 -6.36 19.64
C SER A 351 -2.84 -5.76 20.25
N SER A 352 -1.95 -6.60 20.76
CA SER A 352 -0.63 -6.16 21.25
C SER A 352 0.16 -5.33 20.22
N SER A 353 -0.11 -5.53 18.93
CA SER A 353 0.47 -4.73 17.84
C SER A 353 -0.06 -3.28 17.82
N GLU A 354 -1.34 -3.06 18.14
CA GLU A 354 -1.92 -1.70 18.19
C GLU A 354 -1.40 -0.92 19.40
N GLU A 355 -1.07 -1.61 20.48
CA GLU A 355 -0.45 -0.99 21.64
C GLU A 355 0.96 -0.48 21.33
N LEU A 356 1.73 -1.22 20.53
CA LEU A 356 3.10 -0.86 20.13
C LEU A 356 3.15 0.17 19.00
N LEU A 357 2.35 -0.03 17.95
CA LEU A 357 2.41 0.74 16.71
C LEU A 357 1.44 1.92 16.67
N GLY A 358 0.41 1.91 17.51
CA GLY A 358 -0.69 2.87 17.47
C GLY A 358 -1.73 2.50 16.41
N GLU A 359 -2.14 3.49 15.62
CA GLU A 359 -3.14 3.29 14.56
C GLU A 359 -2.55 2.52 13.37
N LEU A 360 -3.17 1.42 12.95
CA LEU A 360 -2.64 0.55 11.89
C LEU A 360 -3.25 0.88 10.53
N VAL A 361 -2.41 1.32 9.59
CA VAL A 361 -2.74 1.47 8.16
C VAL A 361 -2.57 0.14 7.44
N VAL A 362 -1.55 -0.61 7.78
CA VAL A 362 -1.21 -1.92 7.22
C VAL A 362 -1.00 -2.96 8.32
N ARG A 363 -1.26 -4.23 8.03
CA ARG A 363 -1.01 -5.35 8.94
C ARG A 363 -0.14 -6.40 8.26
N PRO A 364 1.21 -6.22 8.20
CA PRO A 364 2.12 -7.06 7.42
C PRO A 364 2.01 -8.54 7.74
N TRP A 365 1.91 -8.91 9.02
CA TRP A 365 1.79 -10.31 9.43
C TRP A 365 0.61 -11.04 8.77
N HIS A 366 -0.53 -10.35 8.58
CA HIS A 366 -1.70 -10.92 7.91
C HIS A 366 -1.60 -10.90 6.37
N ILE A 367 -0.58 -10.26 5.83
CA ILE A 367 -0.27 -10.21 4.40
C ILE A 367 0.77 -11.27 4.05
N GLU A 368 1.84 -11.37 4.84
CA GLU A 368 2.89 -12.38 4.61
C GLU A 368 2.45 -13.80 5.00
N TRP A 369 1.53 -13.91 5.96
CA TRP A 369 0.93 -15.19 6.37
C TRP A 369 -0.60 -15.11 6.32
N PRO A 370 -1.19 -15.01 5.12
CA PRO A 370 -2.61 -14.74 4.97
C PRO A 370 -3.45 -16.00 5.18
N ARG A 371 -4.55 -15.88 5.91
CA ARG A 371 -5.53 -16.94 5.97
C ARG A 371 -6.25 -17.15 4.63
N SER A 372 -6.47 -16.06 3.88
CA SER A 372 -7.15 -16.03 2.59
C SER A 372 -6.83 -14.73 1.85
N LEU A 373 -7.04 -14.70 0.54
CA LEU A 373 -6.89 -13.48 -0.25
C LEU A 373 -7.84 -12.36 0.22
N SER A 374 -9.08 -12.69 0.58
CA SER A 374 -10.02 -11.71 1.12
C SER A 374 -9.59 -11.14 2.49
N ALA A 375 -8.91 -11.92 3.33
CA ALA A 375 -8.33 -11.44 4.59
C ALA A 375 -7.10 -10.56 4.34
N LEU A 376 -6.26 -10.93 3.36
CA LEU A 376 -5.10 -10.16 2.93
C LEU A 376 -5.50 -8.76 2.46
N VAL A 377 -6.48 -8.64 1.57
CA VAL A 377 -6.96 -7.34 1.04
C VAL A 377 -7.43 -6.40 2.14
N ARG A 378 -8.11 -6.92 3.16
CA ARG A 378 -8.55 -6.12 4.33
C ARG A 378 -7.38 -5.58 5.16
N CYS A 379 -6.23 -6.25 5.13
CA CYS A 379 -5.04 -5.89 5.90
C CYS A 379 -4.01 -5.09 5.10
N TRP A 380 -4.15 -5.03 3.77
CA TRP A 380 -3.24 -4.34 2.85
C TRP A 380 -3.24 -2.82 3.07
N ASN A 381 -4.42 -2.21 3.08
CA ASN A 381 -4.63 -0.81 3.41
C ASN A 381 -5.97 -0.67 4.13
N VAL A 382 -5.93 -0.69 5.46
CA VAL A 382 -7.12 -0.70 6.32
C VAL A 382 -8.02 0.52 6.09
N PRO A 383 -7.51 1.78 6.04
CA PRO A 383 -8.35 2.95 5.76
C PRO A 383 -9.01 2.92 4.39
N MET A 384 -8.30 2.46 3.36
CA MET A 384 -8.84 2.31 2.00
C MET A 384 -9.96 1.25 1.97
N HIS A 385 -9.74 0.11 2.64
CA HIS A 385 -10.75 -0.93 2.74
C HIS A 385 -12.04 -0.43 3.45
N GLU A 386 -11.90 0.31 4.57
CA GLU A 386 -13.06 0.87 5.27
C GLU A 386 -13.78 1.94 4.42
N TRP A 387 -13.03 2.74 3.66
CA TRP A 387 -13.60 3.69 2.72
C TRP A 387 -14.43 2.99 1.62
N LEU A 388 -13.84 2.00 0.95
CA LEU A 388 -14.52 1.21 -0.09
C LEU A 388 -15.75 0.49 0.45
N LYS A 389 -15.66 -0.10 1.63
CA LYS A 389 -16.78 -0.76 2.30
C LYS A 389 -17.91 0.22 2.60
N ARG A 390 -17.59 1.42 3.10
CA ARG A 390 -18.59 2.41 3.53
C ARG A 390 -19.28 3.09 2.35
N TYR A 391 -18.52 3.54 1.36
CA TYR A 391 -19.04 4.41 0.29
C TYR A 391 -19.32 3.68 -1.02
N VAL A 392 -18.77 2.51 -1.26
CA VAL A 392 -18.99 1.73 -2.49
C VAL A 392 -19.80 0.48 -2.21
N TYR A 393 -19.27 -0.43 -1.40
CA TYR A 393 -19.91 -1.73 -1.16
C TYR A 393 -21.28 -1.61 -0.48
N SER A 394 -21.39 -0.81 0.59
CA SER A 394 -22.65 -0.62 1.29
C SER A 394 -23.69 0.11 0.45
N THR A 395 -23.24 1.05 -0.40
CA THR A 395 -24.09 1.81 -1.31
C THR A 395 -24.67 0.94 -2.41
N SER A 396 -23.88 0.00 -2.96
CA SER A 396 -24.31 -0.94 -4.00
C SER A 396 -25.39 -1.93 -3.51
N LYS A 397 -25.49 -2.13 -2.18
CA LYS A 397 -26.48 -3.03 -1.57
C LYS A 397 -27.85 -2.40 -1.29
N LEU A 398 -27.97 -1.08 -1.38
CA LEU A 398 -29.16 -0.34 -0.94
C LEU A 398 -30.31 -0.30 -1.95
N GLU A 399 -30.24 -1.01 -3.08
CA GLU A 399 -31.36 -1.13 -4.01
C GLU A 399 -32.45 -2.09 -3.43
N PRO A 400 -33.66 -1.59 -3.11
CA PRO A 400 -34.65 -2.37 -2.32
C PRO A 400 -35.35 -3.49 -3.08
N ARG A 401 -35.14 -3.63 -4.40
CA ARG A 401 -35.96 -4.47 -5.29
C ARG A 401 -35.32 -5.77 -5.78
N SER A 402 -34.05 -5.99 -5.55
CA SER A 402 -33.33 -7.20 -5.98
C SER A 402 -32.55 -7.74 -4.78
N ARG A 403 -32.47 -9.08 -4.64
CA ARG A 403 -31.52 -9.69 -3.71
C ARG A 403 -30.16 -9.12 -4.03
N PRO A 404 -29.49 -8.42 -3.07
CA PRO A 404 -28.21 -7.78 -3.37
C PRO A 404 -27.25 -8.86 -3.86
N ASN A 405 -26.87 -8.79 -5.13
CA ASN A 405 -25.88 -9.70 -5.66
C ASN A 405 -24.53 -9.31 -5.06
N THR A 406 -24.16 -10.00 -4.00
CA THR A 406 -22.92 -9.73 -3.24
C THR A 406 -21.71 -9.75 -4.16
N ILE A 407 -21.70 -10.61 -5.18
CA ILE A 407 -20.62 -10.73 -6.15
C ILE A 407 -20.49 -9.43 -6.95
N VAL A 408 -21.60 -8.91 -7.48
CA VAL A 408 -21.59 -7.64 -8.23
C VAL A 408 -21.07 -6.49 -7.35
N ALA A 409 -21.53 -6.39 -6.10
CA ALA A 409 -21.06 -5.36 -5.18
C ALA A 409 -19.54 -5.45 -4.90
N VAL A 410 -19.00 -6.67 -4.78
CA VAL A 410 -17.56 -6.90 -4.65
C VAL A 410 -16.83 -6.43 -5.91
N PHE A 411 -17.25 -6.88 -7.10
CA PHE A 411 -16.61 -6.45 -8.36
C PHE A 411 -16.69 -4.93 -8.58
N CYS A 412 -17.84 -4.30 -8.32
CA CYS A 412 -17.95 -2.83 -8.35
C CYS A 412 -16.94 -2.16 -7.41
N THR A 413 -16.70 -2.74 -6.23
CA THR A 413 -15.73 -2.21 -5.27
C THR A 413 -14.30 -2.25 -5.84
N TYR A 414 -13.90 -3.34 -6.49
CA TYR A 414 -12.60 -3.45 -7.12
C TYR A 414 -12.46 -2.55 -8.36
N VAL A 415 -13.52 -2.40 -9.16
CA VAL A 415 -13.53 -1.45 -10.29
C VAL A 415 -13.34 -0.01 -9.79
N VAL A 416 -14.08 0.41 -8.77
CA VAL A 416 -13.89 1.76 -8.19
C VAL A 416 -12.50 1.92 -7.58
N SER A 417 -11.98 0.89 -6.91
CA SER A 417 -10.59 0.89 -6.42
C SER A 417 -9.60 1.09 -7.55
N SER A 418 -9.75 0.37 -8.66
CA SER A 418 -8.88 0.51 -9.84
C SER A 418 -8.95 1.93 -10.42
N LEU A 419 -10.15 2.48 -10.58
CA LEU A 419 -10.35 3.84 -11.12
C LEU A 419 -9.71 4.92 -10.25
N LEU A 420 -9.68 4.75 -8.93
CA LEU A 420 -8.99 5.69 -8.02
C LEU A 420 -7.48 5.72 -8.23
N HIS A 421 -6.88 4.64 -8.75
CA HIS A 421 -5.47 4.58 -9.09
C HIS A 421 -5.12 5.26 -10.43
N GLY A 422 -6.10 5.85 -11.13
CA GLY A 422 -5.88 6.54 -12.42
C GLY A 422 -5.65 5.57 -13.57
N MET A 423 -4.90 5.98 -14.61
CA MET A 423 -4.73 5.21 -15.87
C MET A 423 -3.58 4.20 -15.81
N ASP A 424 -3.44 3.46 -14.72
CA ASP A 424 -2.44 2.39 -14.63
C ASP A 424 -3.07 1.02 -14.91
N PHE A 425 -2.96 0.53 -16.14
CA PHE A 425 -3.52 -0.74 -16.57
C PHE A 425 -3.00 -1.94 -15.79
N ARG A 426 -1.76 -1.89 -15.28
CA ARG A 426 -1.18 -2.95 -14.45
C ARG A 426 -1.99 -3.13 -13.16
N ILE A 427 -2.31 -2.03 -12.50
CA ILE A 427 -3.14 -2.05 -11.27
C ILE A 427 -4.55 -2.55 -11.58
N TYR A 428 -5.15 -2.20 -12.72
CA TYR A 428 -6.46 -2.71 -13.11
C TYR A 428 -6.46 -4.22 -13.27
N LEU A 429 -5.49 -4.77 -14.00
CA LEU A 429 -5.36 -6.20 -14.21
C LEU A 429 -5.13 -6.94 -12.89
N VAL A 430 -4.24 -6.45 -12.04
CA VAL A 430 -3.95 -7.04 -10.74
C VAL A 430 -5.20 -7.03 -9.84
N LEU A 431 -5.89 -5.90 -9.72
CA LEU A 431 -7.06 -5.79 -8.85
C LEU A 431 -8.25 -6.61 -9.33
N LEU A 432 -8.52 -6.68 -10.64
CA LEU A 432 -9.60 -7.48 -11.19
C LEU A 432 -9.31 -8.98 -11.10
N SER A 433 -8.05 -9.39 -11.34
CA SER A 433 -7.63 -10.78 -11.11
C SER A 433 -7.76 -11.14 -9.62
N LEU A 434 -7.30 -10.27 -8.73
CA LEU A 434 -7.42 -10.46 -7.28
C LEU A 434 -8.89 -10.57 -6.83
N ALA A 435 -9.80 -9.77 -7.41
CA ALA A 435 -11.24 -9.87 -7.15
C ALA A 435 -11.77 -11.27 -7.48
N THR A 436 -11.41 -11.77 -8.68
CA THR A 436 -11.83 -13.09 -9.16
C THR A 436 -11.29 -14.22 -8.28
N PHE A 437 -9.99 -14.18 -7.94
CA PHE A 437 -9.35 -15.20 -7.10
C PHE A 437 -9.89 -15.19 -5.67
N ALA A 438 -10.03 -14.00 -5.06
CA ALA A 438 -10.52 -13.86 -3.69
C ALA A 438 -11.98 -14.29 -3.54
N GLU A 439 -12.83 -14.01 -4.53
CA GLU A 439 -14.24 -14.43 -4.50
C GLU A 439 -14.36 -15.93 -4.77
N GLY A 440 -13.62 -16.48 -5.75
CA GLY A 440 -13.57 -17.93 -6.03
C GLY A 440 -13.11 -18.72 -4.80
N GLU A 441 -12.01 -18.32 -4.16
CA GLU A 441 -11.53 -18.88 -2.90
C GLU A 441 -12.60 -18.81 -1.80
N THR A 442 -13.22 -17.65 -1.64
CA THR A 442 -14.21 -17.42 -0.57
C THR A 442 -15.45 -18.31 -0.76
N MET A 443 -15.93 -18.47 -2.00
CA MET A 443 -17.08 -19.30 -2.32
C MET A 443 -16.76 -20.78 -2.08
N LEU A 444 -15.65 -21.28 -2.62
CA LEU A 444 -15.19 -22.66 -2.45
C LEU A 444 -15.01 -22.99 -0.96
N ARG A 445 -14.26 -22.20 -0.21
CA ARG A 445 -14.00 -22.43 1.22
C ARG A 445 -15.26 -22.37 2.06
N ARG A 446 -16.22 -21.50 1.72
CA ARG A 446 -17.52 -21.42 2.38
C ARG A 446 -18.34 -22.69 2.16
N HIS A 447 -18.28 -23.23 0.96
CA HIS A 447 -18.99 -24.49 0.61
C HIS A 447 -18.33 -25.68 1.33
N LEU A 448 -17.01 -25.83 1.24
CA LEU A 448 -16.25 -26.88 1.95
C LEU A 448 -16.49 -26.83 3.46
N ALA A 449 -16.50 -25.64 4.05
CA ALA A 449 -16.74 -25.47 5.49
C ALA A 449 -18.14 -25.97 5.92
N ARG A 450 -19.15 -25.81 5.06
CA ARG A 450 -20.51 -26.31 5.30
C ARG A 450 -20.61 -27.82 5.07
N LEU A 451 -20.07 -28.30 3.97
CA LEU A 451 -20.12 -29.70 3.56
C LEU A 451 -19.46 -30.61 4.61
N PHE A 452 -18.27 -30.22 5.07
CA PHE A 452 -17.50 -31.01 6.05
C PHE A 452 -17.68 -30.56 7.49
N ASN A 453 -18.53 -29.58 7.77
CA ASN A 453 -18.70 -28.97 9.09
C ASN A 453 -17.34 -28.60 9.75
N ALA A 454 -16.39 -28.10 8.95
CA ALA A 454 -15.00 -27.87 9.30
C ALA A 454 -14.62 -26.37 9.29
N CYS A 455 -13.75 -25.94 10.18
CA CYS A 455 -13.30 -24.53 10.28
C CYS A 455 -12.27 -24.18 9.20
N VAL A 456 -12.68 -24.27 7.92
CA VAL A 456 -11.86 -23.95 6.73
C VAL A 456 -12.33 -22.69 6.00
N ALA A 457 -13.34 -21.99 6.49
CA ALA A 457 -13.84 -20.75 5.87
C ALA A 457 -12.75 -19.67 5.74
N ALA A 458 -12.89 -18.79 4.73
CA ALA A 458 -11.94 -17.72 4.44
C ALA A 458 -11.78 -16.71 5.60
N ASN A 459 -12.85 -16.44 6.34
CA ASN A 459 -12.78 -15.60 7.54
C ASN A 459 -12.07 -16.34 8.68
N PRO A 460 -11.29 -15.62 9.53
CA PRO A 460 -10.65 -16.22 10.69
C PRO A 460 -11.68 -16.81 11.67
N CYS A 461 -11.26 -17.81 12.43
CA CYS A 461 -12.08 -18.40 13.47
C CYS A 461 -12.37 -17.37 14.56
N PRO A 462 -13.65 -17.20 14.98
CA PRO A 462 -14.00 -16.21 16.00
C PRO A 462 -13.62 -16.63 17.43
N GLY A 463 -12.93 -17.76 17.61
CA GLY A 463 -12.55 -18.33 18.89
C GLY A 463 -13.30 -19.62 19.19
N ALA A 464 -12.77 -20.39 20.17
CA ALA A 464 -13.30 -21.70 20.54
C ALA A 464 -14.81 -21.68 20.87
N GLU A 465 -15.24 -20.71 21.67
CA GLU A 465 -16.63 -20.61 22.13
C GLU A 465 -17.63 -20.16 21.04
N ARG A 466 -17.15 -19.41 20.03
CA ARG A 466 -18.01 -18.79 18.99
C ARG A 466 -17.96 -19.51 17.66
N CYS A 467 -17.10 -20.52 17.50
CA CYS A 467 -16.98 -21.24 16.25
C CYS A 467 -18.18 -22.19 16.06
N ARG A 468 -18.89 -22.04 14.96
CA ARG A 468 -20.07 -22.84 14.62
C ARG A 468 -19.75 -24.21 14.01
N TYR A 469 -18.48 -24.46 13.66
CA TYR A 469 -18.07 -25.68 12.98
C TYR A 469 -17.62 -26.75 13.98
N ALA A 470 -18.12 -27.98 13.83
CA ALA A 470 -17.81 -29.09 14.73
C ALA A 470 -16.32 -29.49 14.70
N TYR A 471 -15.69 -29.39 13.52
CA TYR A 471 -14.25 -29.69 13.36
C TYR A 471 -13.45 -28.38 13.40
N CYS A 472 -13.24 -27.87 14.61
CA CYS A 472 -12.46 -26.67 14.86
C CYS A 472 -11.24 -26.99 15.71
N PRO A 473 -10.00 -26.70 15.28
CA PRO A 473 -8.78 -26.96 16.06
C PRO A 473 -8.75 -26.22 17.41
N GLN A 474 -9.37 -25.04 17.49
CA GLN A 474 -9.44 -24.26 18.73
C GLN A 474 -10.40 -24.89 19.77
N GLN A 475 -11.43 -25.63 19.32
CA GLN A 475 -12.37 -26.32 20.22
C GLN A 475 -11.88 -27.72 20.61
N ARG A 476 -11.37 -28.47 19.64
CA ARG A 476 -10.99 -29.89 19.83
C ARG A 476 -9.55 -30.09 20.27
N GLY A 477 -8.72 -29.04 20.19
CA GLY A 477 -7.27 -29.15 20.39
C GLY A 477 -6.55 -29.80 19.20
N TRP A 478 -5.25 -29.63 19.14
CA TRP A 478 -4.40 -30.09 18.04
C TRP A 478 -4.07 -31.60 18.10
N LEU A 479 -4.45 -32.31 19.16
CA LEU A 479 -4.21 -33.75 19.30
C LEU A 479 -5.19 -34.63 18.49
N CYS A 480 -6.29 -34.04 17.99
CA CYS A 480 -7.26 -34.76 17.17
C CYS A 480 -6.84 -34.78 15.69
N ALA A 481 -6.92 -35.95 15.02
CA ALA A 481 -6.60 -36.11 13.60
C ALA A 481 -7.43 -35.15 12.70
N SER A 482 -8.70 -34.93 13.02
CA SER A 482 -9.54 -33.96 12.30
C SER A 482 -9.05 -32.53 12.41
N SER A 483 -8.42 -32.13 13.52
CA SER A 483 -7.81 -30.82 13.69
C SER A 483 -6.58 -30.63 12.81
N TRP A 484 -5.76 -31.67 12.68
CA TRP A 484 -4.62 -31.68 11.77
C TRP A 484 -5.06 -31.54 10.32
N LEU A 485 -6.08 -32.27 9.89
CA LEU A 485 -6.60 -32.16 8.53
C LEU A 485 -7.14 -30.73 8.23
N VAL A 486 -7.89 -30.15 9.15
CA VAL A 486 -8.35 -28.75 9.04
C VAL A 486 -7.16 -27.77 8.99
N GLY A 487 -6.12 -28.04 9.79
CA GLY A 487 -4.87 -27.27 9.79
C GLY A 487 -4.16 -27.34 8.45
N LEU A 488 -3.98 -28.55 7.90
CA LEU A 488 -3.35 -28.76 6.58
C LEU A 488 -4.12 -28.09 5.44
N ILE A 489 -5.45 -28.19 5.42
CA ILE A 489 -6.28 -27.51 4.41
C ILE A 489 -6.12 -25.99 4.51
N ASN A 490 -6.13 -25.43 5.72
CA ASN A 490 -5.90 -24.00 5.90
C ASN A 490 -4.49 -23.59 5.48
N LEU A 491 -3.47 -24.40 5.76
CA LEU A 491 -2.10 -24.18 5.32
C LEU A 491 -2.00 -24.20 3.78
N ALA A 492 -2.62 -25.18 3.12
CA ALA A 492 -2.65 -25.23 1.66
C ALA A 492 -3.26 -23.95 1.04
N PHE A 493 -4.36 -23.44 1.58
CA PHE A 493 -4.92 -22.15 1.14
C PHE A 493 -4.02 -20.95 1.49
N THR A 494 -3.30 -20.99 2.59
CA THR A 494 -2.31 -19.94 2.92
C THR A 494 -1.16 -19.94 1.89
N LEU A 495 -0.60 -21.10 1.57
CA LEU A 495 0.44 -21.22 0.55
C LEU A 495 -0.07 -20.81 -0.83
N LEU A 496 -1.30 -21.18 -1.17
CA LEU A 496 -1.94 -20.75 -2.40
C LEU A 496 -2.13 -19.23 -2.45
N ALA A 497 -2.51 -18.60 -1.34
CA ALA A 497 -2.64 -17.15 -1.28
C ALA A 497 -1.28 -16.44 -1.41
N ILE A 498 -0.20 -16.98 -0.83
CA ILE A 498 1.18 -16.48 -1.02
C ILE A 498 1.60 -16.61 -2.48
N PHE A 499 1.31 -17.74 -3.12
CA PHE A 499 1.55 -17.96 -4.55
C PHE A 499 0.83 -16.92 -5.43
N HIS A 500 -0.48 -16.71 -5.20
CA HIS A 500 -1.24 -15.69 -5.92
C HIS A 500 -0.68 -14.28 -5.67
N LEU A 501 -0.25 -13.98 -4.44
CA LEU A 501 0.32 -12.69 -4.08
C LEU A 501 1.65 -12.41 -4.81
N ALA A 502 2.52 -13.40 -4.89
CA ALA A 502 3.78 -13.31 -5.64
C ALA A 502 3.51 -13.07 -7.13
N TYR A 503 2.65 -13.91 -7.73
CA TYR A 503 2.30 -13.84 -9.14
C TYR A 503 1.61 -12.51 -9.53
N LEU A 504 0.71 -11.98 -8.70
CA LEU A 504 0.05 -10.71 -8.97
C LEU A 504 0.97 -9.51 -8.72
N GLY A 505 1.82 -9.61 -7.70
CA GLY A 505 2.67 -8.50 -7.28
C GLY A 505 3.81 -8.19 -8.25
N VAL A 506 4.36 -9.20 -8.92
CA VAL A 506 5.51 -9.00 -9.83
C VAL A 506 5.20 -8.08 -11.01
N VAL A 507 3.97 -8.03 -11.51
CA VAL A 507 3.53 -7.14 -12.60
C VAL A 507 3.62 -5.66 -12.23
N LEU A 508 3.66 -5.34 -10.95
CA LEU A 508 3.77 -3.96 -10.45
C LEU A 508 5.22 -3.47 -10.33
N LEU A 509 6.22 -4.31 -10.63
CA LEU A 509 7.61 -3.87 -10.75
C LEU A 509 7.74 -2.86 -11.89
N ASN A 510 8.57 -1.84 -11.69
CA ASN A 510 8.93 -0.92 -12.76
C ASN A 510 10.02 -1.59 -13.61
N GLU A 511 9.64 -2.05 -14.77
CA GLU A 511 10.58 -2.63 -15.73
C GLU A 511 11.27 -1.53 -16.53
N THR A 512 12.40 -1.07 -16.04
CA THR A 512 13.41 -0.43 -16.90
C THR A 512 14.34 -1.48 -17.56
N LEU A 513 14.21 -2.76 -17.18
CA LEU A 513 15.13 -3.86 -17.53
C LEU A 513 14.60 -4.86 -18.56
N VAL A 514 13.33 -4.76 -19.01
CA VAL A 514 12.82 -5.64 -20.08
C VAL A 514 12.54 -4.82 -21.33
N MET A 515 13.58 -4.29 -21.91
CA MET A 515 13.59 -3.76 -23.26
C MET A 515 14.25 -4.79 -24.15
N GLU A 516 13.45 -5.63 -24.80
CA GLU A 516 13.75 -6.30 -26.09
C GLU A 516 12.84 -7.48 -26.36
N SER A 517 11.53 -7.23 -26.37
CA SER A 517 10.61 -8.15 -27.03
C SER A 517 9.62 -7.34 -27.85
N ASP A 518 9.78 -7.36 -29.17
CA ASP A 518 9.04 -6.53 -30.14
C ASP A 518 7.53 -6.81 -30.24
N ASN A 519 6.97 -7.78 -29.53
CA ASN A 519 5.60 -8.27 -29.81
C ASN A 519 4.67 -8.46 -28.63
N GLU A 520 5.07 -8.25 -27.38
CA GLU A 520 4.18 -8.41 -26.22
C GLU A 520 4.14 -7.13 -25.37
N LEU A 521 3.00 -6.91 -24.70
CA LEU A 521 2.87 -5.85 -23.70
C LEU A 521 3.85 -6.15 -22.55
N PRO A 522 4.89 -5.33 -22.32
CA PRO A 522 6.00 -5.67 -21.42
C PRO A 522 5.53 -6.09 -20.01
N PHE A 523 4.43 -5.49 -19.51
CA PHE A 523 3.89 -5.78 -18.19
C PHE A 523 3.21 -7.16 -18.06
N LEU A 524 2.85 -7.84 -19.16
CA LEU A 524 2.30 -9.19 -19.14
C LEU A 524 3.37 -10.28 -19.24
N TYR A 525 4.62 -9.91 -19.54
CA TYR A 525 5.72 -10.85 -19.70
C TYR A 525 5.83 -11.84 -18.52
N HIS A 526 5.82 -11.36 -17.28
CA HIS A 526 5.91 -12.22 -16.10
C HIS A 526 4.73 -13.20 -15.95
N TRP A 527 3.53 -12.80 -16.36
CA TRP A 527 2.38 -13.72 -16.36
C TRP A 527 2.45 -14.72 -17.49
N ALA A 528 2.90 -14.30 -18.66
CA ALA A 528 3.09 -15.16 -19.82
C ALA A 528 4.21 -16.19 -19.57
N SER A 529 5.35 -15.77 -19.02
CA SER A 529 6.47 -16.66 -18.68
C SER A 529 6.08 -17.70 -17.62
N ALA A 530 5.18 -17.35 -16.69
CA ALA A 530 4.57 -18.28 -15.72
C ALA A 530 3.38 -19.08 -16.31
N GLY A 531 3.14 -19.02 -17.62
CA GLY A 531 2.06 -19.76 -18.30
C GLY A 531 0.65 -19.43 -17.78
N TYR A 532 0.41 -18.24 -17.26
CA TYR A 532 -0.85 -17.81 -16.64
C TYR A 532 -1.38 -18.76 -15.55
N LEU A 533 -0.50 -19.52 -14.90
CA LEU A 533 -0.85 -20.58 -13.96
C LEU A 533 -1.78 -20.11 -12.83
N SER A 534 -1.54 -18.92 -12.26
CA SER A 534 -2.37 -18.39 -11.19
C SER A 534 -3.81 -18.09 -11.65
N HIS A 535 -4.01 -17.68 -12.91
CA HIS A 535 -5.33 -17.48 -13.48
C HIS A 535 -6.07 -18.82 -13.67
N TYR A 536 -5.39 -19.84 -14.18
CA TYR A 536 -5.98 -21.19 -14.29
C TYR A 536 -6.39 -21.75 -12.94
N VAL A 537 -5.55 -21.60 -11.91
CA VAL A 537 -5.87 -22.03 -10.54
C VAL A 537 -7.07 -21.26 -9.99
N GLY A 538 -7.11 -19.92 -10.17
CA GLY A 538 -8.23 -19.08 -9.73
C GLY A 538 -9.56 -19.47 -10.40
N ILE A 539 -9.55 -19.67 -11.71
CA ILE A 539 -10.71 -20.16 -12.46
C ILE A 539 -11.08 -21.59 -12.01
N GLY A 540 -10.09 -22.46 -11.83
CA GLY A 540 -10.27 -23.82 -11.34
C GLY A 540 -10.97 -23.90 -9.99
N MET A 541 -10.65 -23.00 -9.06
CA MET A 541 -11.36 -22.90 -7.78
C MET A 541 -12.85 -22.58 -7.96
N PHE A 542 -13.16 -21.69 -8.89
CA PHE A 542 -14.55 -21.33 -9.19
C PHE A 542 -15.29 -22.48 -9.86
N VAL A 543 -14.67 -23.14 -10.84
CA VAL A 543 -15.22 -24.33 -11.52
C VAL A 543 -15.45 -25.46 -10.53
N LEU A 544 -14.47 -25.75 -9.66
CA LEU A 544 -14.61 -26.75 -8.60
C LEU A 544 -15.79 -26.41 -7.67
N TYR A 545 -15.93 -25.15 -7.29
CA TYR A 545 -17.11 -24.71 -6.51
C TYR A 545 -18.42 -25.05 -7.23
N LEU A 546 -18.52 -24.78 -8.53
CA LEU A 546 -19.74 -25.07 -9.30
C LEU A 546 -20.04 -26.57 -9.39
N PHE A 547 -19.00 -27.43 -9.46
CA PHE A 547 -19.18 -28.88 -9.50
C PHE A 547 -19.68 -29.49 -8.19
N ILE A 548 -19.29 -28.89 -7.05
CA ILE A 548 -19.63 -29.44 -5.73
C ILE A 548 -20.80 -28.69 -5.06
N SER A 549 -21.29 -27.59 -5.65
CA SER A 549 -22.43 -26.81 -5.12
C SER A 549 -23.77 -27.38 -5.55
#